data_2fc80601e17d09ddd6827929a9cd4ba5
#
_entry.id   2fc80601e17d09ddd6827929a9cd4ba5
#
_cell.length_a   1.000
_cell.length_b   1.000
_cell.length_c   1.000
_cell.angle_alpha   90.00
_cell.angle_beta   90.00
_cell.angle_gamma   90.00
#
_symmetry.space_group_name_H-M   'P 1'
#
loop_
_entity.id
_entity.type
_entity.pdbx_description
1 polymer ?
#
loop_
_entity_poly.entity_id
_entity_poly.type
_entity_poly.pdbx_seq_one_letter_code
_entity_poly.pdbx_strand_id
1 'polypeptide(L)'
;MIATLHGVLTEKKPSRLVVDVGGVGYEVNVPLSTFYALGETGAEVDLCIHTHVRQETLSLFGFATQLEVDLFERLITISGVGPRLALAILSGLEPPDLLRAIQDSDIVRLQGIPGVGKKTAERLSLELKDKLPANAAHEGVTTDLVNDTEEIRNDVMSALLNLGYHRPLAERAVNEVFTGELGTFEEALRQALRELAK
;
A
#
# COMPACT_ATOMS: atom_id res chain seq x y z
N MET A 1 12.33 -5.82 11.32
CA MET A 1 11.11 -5.21 10.79
C MET A 1 9.99 -6.22 10.87
N ILE A 2 8.82 -5.85 11.35
CA ILE A 2 7.63 -6.72 11.41
C ILE A 2 6.76 -6.31 10.21
N ALA A 3 6.45 -7.26 9.33
CA ALA A 3 5.69 -7.02 8.10
C ALA A 3 4.25 -7.53 8.18
N THR A 4 4.03 -8.61 8.93
CA THR A 4 2.70 -9.20 9.13
C THR A 4 2.58 -9.70 10.57
N LEU A 5 1.35 -9.74 11.09
CA LEU A 5 1.01 -10.43 12.34
C LEU A 5 -0.18 -11.33 12.10
N HIS A 6 -0.02 -12.61 12.44
CA HIS A 6 -1.09 -13.59 12.51
C HIS A 6 -1.21 -14.07 13.96
N GLY A 7 -2.36 -13.95 14.57
CA GLY A 7 -2.57 -14.31 15.96
C GLY A 7 -3.97 -14.05 16.49
N VAL A 8 -4.12 -14.07 17.79
CA VAL A 8 -5.40 -13.90 18.47
C VAL A 8 -5.55 -12.47 18.98
N LEU A 9 -6.67 -11.82 18.66
CA LEU A 9 -7.00 -10.49 19.15
C LEU A 9 -7.35 -10.54 20.63
N THR A 10 -6.49 -10.03 21.49
CA THR A 10 -6.69 -10.06 22.96
C THR A 10 -7.26 -8.76 23.51
N GLU A 11 -7.03 -7.64 22.86
CA GLU A 11 -7.62 -6.34 23.20
C GLU A 11 -8.04 -5.60 21.93
N LYS A 12 -9.28 -5.06 21.91
CA LYS A 12 -9.83 -4.31 20.80
C LYS A 12 -10.34 -2.96 21.31
N LYS A 13 -9.58 -1.89 21.06
CA LYS A 13 -9.97 -0.50 21.36
C LYS A 13 -9.95 0.32 20.06
N PRO A 14 -10.74 1.39 19.96
CA PRO A 14 -10.65 2.30 18.82
C PRO A 14 -9.21 2.74 18.60
N SER A 15 -8.71 2.58 17.37
CA SER A 15 -7.34 2.89 16.94
C SER A 15 -6.20 2.09 17.58
N ARG A 16 -6.47 1.14 18.49
CA ARG A 16 -5.43 0.34 19.16
C ARG A 16 -5.90 -1.10 19.40
N LEU A 17 -5.10 -2.05 18.98
CA LEU A 17 -5.31 -3.48 19.17
C LEU A 17 -4.14 -4.09 19.92
N VAL A 18 -4.37 -5.22 20.58
CA VAL A 18 -3.31 -6.13 21.05
C VAL A 18 -3.55 -7.50 20.42
N VAL A 19 -2.55 -7.98 19.69
CA VAL A 19 -2.57 -9.29 19.05
C VAL A 19 -1.56 -10.18 19.75
N ASP A 20 -2.03 -11.30 20.28
CA ASP A 20 -1.18 -12.35 20.86
C ASP A 20 -0.66 -13.25 19.75
N VAL A 21 0.65 -13.33 19.64
CA VAL A 21 1.35 -14.24 18.73
C VAL A 21 2.25 -15.14 19.55
N GLY A 22 1.76 -16.34 19.88
CA GLY A 22 2.51 -17.34 20.62
C GLY A 22 2.90 -16.91 22.05
N GLY A 23 2.05 -16.14 22.74
CA GLY A 23 2.27 -15.65 24.09
C GLY A 23 2.97 -14.28 24.16
N VAL A 24 3.21 -13.63 23.02
CA VAL A 24 3.73 -12.26 22.96
C VAL A 24 2.62 -11.33 22.46
N GLY A 25 2.20 -10.36 23.28
CA GLY A 25 1.20 -9.36 22.93
C GLY A 25 1.82 -8.19 22.15
N TYR A 26 1.45 -8.02 20.90
CA TYR A 26 1.86 -6.90 20.05
C TYR A 26 0.81 -5.79 20.09
N GLU A 27 1.20 -4.60 20.55
CA GLU A 27 0.36 -3.41 20.44
C GLU A 27 0.44 -2.84 19.03
N VAL A 28 -0.72 -2.71 18.36
CA VAL A 28 -0.83 -2.28 16.97
C VAL A 28 -1.81 -1.13 16.86
N ASN A 29 -1.38 -0.02 16.25
CA ASN A 29 -2.25 1.09 15.91
C ASN A 29 -2.92 0.83 14.56
N VAL A 30 -4.24 0.99 14.47
CA VAL A 30 -5.01 0.69 13.26
C VAL A 30 -5.93 1.84 12.88
N PRO A 31 -6.26 2.03 11.59
CA PRO A 31 -7.33 2.93 11.18
C PRO A 31 -8.70 2.34 11.55
N LEU A 32 -9.74 3.17 11.56
CA LEU A 32 -11.09 2.73 11.89
C LEU A 32 -11.64 1.72 10.85
N SER A 33 -11.25 1.82 9.59
CA SER A 33 -11.58 0.83 8.55
C SER A 33 -11.16 -0.58 8.98
N THR A 34 -9.89 -0.76 9.33
CA THR A 34 -9.34 -2.03 9.82
C THR A 34 -10.01 -2.44 11.14
N PHE A 35 -10.22 -1.50 12.09
CA PHE A 35 -10.90 -1.78 13.35
C PHE A 35 -12.30 -2.40 13.17
N TYR A 36 -13.09 -1.89 12.21
CA TYR A 36 -14.42 -2.42 11.91
C TYR A 36 -14.40 -3.73 11.11
N ALA A 37 -13.37 -3.94 10.28
CA ALA A 37 -13.22 -5.15 9.50
C ALA A 37 -12.86 -6.38 10.34
N LEU A 38 -12.20 -6.16 11.50
CA LEU A 38 -11.75 -7.25 12.37
C LEU A 38 -12.90 -7.78 13.26
N GLY A 39 -12.80 -9.10 13.57
CA GLY A 39 -13.68 -9.79 14.52
C GLY A 39 -13.60 -9.24 15.95
N GLU A 40 -14.35 -9.85 16.84
CA GLU A 40 -14.34 -9.51 18.27
C GLU A 40 -13.10 -10.07 18.97
N THR A 41 -12.85 -9.60 20.19
CA THR A 41 -11.78 -10.14 21.07
C THR A 41 -11.91 -11.66 21.19
N GLY A 42 -10.80 -12.37 20.98
CA GLY A 42 -10.72 -13.83 20.90
C GLY A 42 -10.71 -14.38 19.48
N ALA A 43 -10.99 -13.57 18.46
CA ALA A 43 -10.90 -13.99 17.06
C ALA A 43 -9.44 -14.06 16.59
N GLU A 44 -9.15 -14.96 15.64
CA GLU A 44 -7.92 -14.92 14.87
C GLU A 44 -7.94 -13.75 13.90
N VAL A 45 -6.80 -13.09 13.75
CA VAL A 45 -6.65 -11.92 12.88
C VAL A 45 -5.35 -12.00 12.11
N ASP A 46 -5.42 -11.53 10.86
CA ASP A 46 -4.28 -11.32 9.98
C ASP A 46 -4.15 -9.83 9.70
N LEU A 47 -2.98 -9.28 9.94
CA LEU A 47 -2.69 -7.86 9.72
C LEU A 47 -1.43 -7.69 8.89
N CYS A 48 -1.51 -6.82 7.90
CA CYS A 48 -0.35 -6.24 7.24
C CYS A 48 0.22 -5.13 8.14
N ILE A 49 1.54 -5.12 8.38
CA ILE A 49 2.14 -4.24 9.38
C ILE A 49 3.18 -3.31 8.74
N HIS A 50 3.06 -2.04 9.05
CA HIS A 50 4.14 -1.08 8.90
C HIS A 50 4.87 -0.89 10.24
N THR A 51 6.17 -1.20 10.29
CA THR A 51 7.01 -0.96 11.47
C THR A 51 7.63 0.43 11.40
N HIS A 52 7.21 1.32 12.28
CA HIS A 52 7.73 2.68 12.37
C HIS A 52 8.74 2.80 13.51
N VAL A 53 10.00 3.03 13.14
CA VAL A 53 11.10 3.16 14.12
C VAL A 53 11.54 4.62 14.18
N ARG A 54 11.58 5.18 15.38
CA ARG A 54 12.25 6.44 15.71
C ARG A 54 13.28 6.19 16.79
N GLN A 55 14.11 7.20 17.12
CA GLN A 55 15.27 7.06 18.02
C GLN A 55 14.99 6.30 19.32
N GLU A 56 13.79 6.43 19.91
CA GLU A 56 13.45 5.82 21.21
C GLU A 56 12.13 5.03 21.18
N THR A 57 11.48 4.91 20.02
CA THR A 57 10.18 4.26 19.92
C THR A 57 10.07 3.36 18.70
N LEU A 58 9.54 2.17 18.93
CA LEU A 58 9.08 1.27 17.89
C LEU A 58 7.56 1.22 17.98
N SER A 59 6.88 1.59 16.90
CA SER A 59 5.42 1.56 16.80
C SER A 59 5.00 0.69 15.63
N LEU A 60 3.98 -0.13 15.85
CA LEU A 60 3.37 -0.94 14.81
C LEU A 60 2.08 -0.28 14.34
N PHE A 61 1.90 -0.23 13.03
CA PHE A 61 0.69 0.22 12.37
C PHE A 61 0.15 -0.94 11.55
N GLY A 62 -1.08 -1.37 11.81
CA GLY A 62 -1.69 -2.54 11.21
C GLY A 62 -2.87 -2.19 10.33
N PHE A 63 -3.02 -2.96 9.26
CA PHE A 63 -4.00 -2.75 8.21
C PHE A 63 -4.60 -4.08 7.77
N ALA A 64 -5.85 -4.04 7.30
CA ALA A 64 -6.51 -5.23 6.78
C ALA A 64 -5.99 -5.64 5.40
N THR A 65 -5.47 -4.69 4.63
CA THR A 65 -5.02 -4.91 3.24
C THR A 65 -3.65 -4.31 2.97
N GLN A 66 -2.95 -4.86 1.97
CA GLN A 66 -1.67 -4.31 1.51
C GLN A 66 -1.85 -2.90 0.91
N LEU A 67 -2.97 -2.64 0.23
CA LEU A 67 -3.26 -1.32 -0.31
C LEU A 67 -3.30 -0.23 0.77
N GLU A 68 -3.86 -0.54 1.94
CA GLU A 68 -3.86 0.40 3.08
C GLU A 68 -2.43 0.66 3.60
N VAL A 69 -1.56 -0.37 3.64
CA VAL A 69 -0.13 -0.20 3.99
C VAL A 69 0.55 0.72 3.00
N ASP A 70 0.39 0.47 1.71
CA ASP A 70 1.03 1.24 0.64
C ASP A 70 0.59 2.71 0.67
N LEU A 71 -0.70 2.95 0.89
CA LEU A 71 -1.24 4.30 1.07
C LEU A 71 -0.68 4.97 2.33
N PHE A 72 -0.64 4.25 3.45
CA PHE A 72 -0.07 4.76 4.69
C PHE A 72 1.39 5.17 4.52
N GLU A 73 2.20 4.31 3.91
CA GLU A 73 3.62 4.58 3.65
C GLU A 73 3.83 5.80 2.77
N ARG A 74 3.02 5.96 1.73
CA ARG A 74 3.05 7.16 0.87
C ARG A 74 2.62 8.40 1.63
N LEU A 75 1.55 8.32 2.43
CA LEU A 75 1.06 9.43 3.24
C LEU A 75 2.13 9.96 4.21
N ILE A 76 2.83 9.08 4.92
CA ILE A 76 3.87 9.50 5.87
C ILE A 76 5.13 10.11 5.24
N THR A 77 5.31 9.97 3.92
CA THR A 77 6.40 10.66 3.19
C THR A 77 6.09 12.12 2.93
N ILE A 78 4.83 12.54 3.07
CA ILE A 78 4.40 13.91 2.80
C ILE A 78 4.74 14.80 3.99
N SER A 79 5.39 15.92 3.70
CA SER A 79 5.76 16.88 4.74
C SER A 79 4.52 17.41 5.47
N GLY A 80 4.50 17.24 6.80
CA GLY A 80 3.38 17.62 7.66
C GLY A 80 2.35 16.50 7.88
N VAL A 81 2.53 15.32 7.27
CA VAL A 81 1.71 14.14 7.52
C VAL A 81 2.52 13.12 8.31
N GLY A 82 2.26 13.03 9.60
CA GLY A 82 2.83 11.98 10.45
C GLY A 82 1.91 10.76 10.54
N PRO A 83 2.37 9.67 11.18
CA PRO A 83 1.61 8.41 11.28
C PRO A 83 0.19 8.58 11.83
N ARG A 84 0.01 9.44 12.85
CA ARG A 84 -1.33 9.69 13.42
C ARG A 84 -2.29 10.34 12.43
N LEU A 85 -1.79 11.30 11.64
CA LEU A 85 -2.62 11.95 10.62
C LEU A 85 -2.89 11.00 9.46
N ALA A 86 -1.92 10.17 9.06
CA ALA A 86 -2.11 9.14 8.04
C ALA A 86 -3.20 8.13 8.46
N LEU A 87 -3.21 7.67 9.73
CA LEU A 87 -4.31 6.84 10.24
C LEU A 87 -5.67 7.57 10.23
N ALA A 88 -5.69 8.86 10.57
CA ALA A 88 -6.93 9.66 10.51
C ALA A 88 -7.45 9.79 9.08
N ILE A 89 -6.56 9.94 8.09
CA ILE A 89 -6.93 10.00 6.68
C ILE A 89 -7.54 8.67 6.23
N LEU A 90 -6.89 7.54 6.52
CA LEU A 90 -7.38 6.19 6.18
C LEU A 90 -8.62 5.78 7.00
N SER A 91 -8.89 6.45 8.12
CA SER A 91 -10.11 6.28 8.90
C SER A 91 -11.28 7.12 8.36
N GLY A 92 -10.97 8.22 7.69
CA GLY A 92 -11.97 9.18 7.20
C GLY A 92 -12.45 8.90 5.78
N LEU A 93 -11.64 8.23 4.97
CA LEU A 93 -11.95 7.85 3.60
C LEU A 93 -11.48 6.42 3.36
N GLU A 94 -12.35 5.60 2.77
CA GLU A 94 -11.96 4.29 2.25
C GLU A 94 -10.87 4.42 1.16
N PRO A 95 -9.95 3.46 1.03
CA PRO A 95 -8.85 3.54 0.06
C PRO A 95 -9.26 3.94 -1.36
N PRO A 96 -10.33 3.37 -1.99
CA PRO A 96 -10.77 3.79 -3.32
C PRO A 96 -11.25 5.24 -3.37
N ASP A 97 -11.93 5.69 -2.33
CA ASP A 97 -12.46 7.05 -2.25
C ASP A 97 -11.35 8.09 -2.01
N LEU A 98 -10.33 7.71 -1.23
CA LEU A 98 -9.14 8.54 -1.05
C LEU A 98 -8.38 8.70 -2.37
N LEU A 99 -8.19 7.60 -3.11
CA LEU A 99 -7.55 7.63 -4.43
C LEU A 99 -8.30 8.52 -5.42
N ARG A 100 -9.64 8.42 -5.47
CA ARG A 100 -10.48 9.28 -6.31
C ARG A 100 -10.36 10.75 -5.91
N ALA A 101 -10.45 11.06 -4.61
CA ALA A 101 -10.32 12.44 -4.13
C ALA A 101 -8.97 13.07 -4.49
N ILE A 102 -7.88 12.27 -4.50
CA ILE A 102 -6.56 12.71 -4.92
C ILE A 102 -6.50 12.93 -6.43
N GLN A 103 -7.00 11.98 -7.23
CA GLN A 103 -7.02 12.08 -8.70
C GLN A 103 -7.82 13.28 -9.19
N ASP A 104 -9.01 13.50 -8.61
CA ASP A 104 -9.92 14.58 -8.95
C ASP A 104 -9.48 15.92 -8.34
N SER A 105 -8.44 15.92 -7.50
CA SER A 105 -7.98 17.10 -6.75
C SER A 105 -9.10 17.70 -5.89
N ASP A 106 -9.93 16.85 -5.28
CA ASP A 106 -11.06 17.26 -4.43
C ASP A 106 -10.57 17.70 -3.04
N ILE A 107 -10.06 18.93 -2.99
CA ILE A 107 -9.53 19.56 -1.79
C ILE A 107 -10.61 19.67 -0.70
N VAL A 108 -11.87 19.86 -1.06
CA VAL A 108 -12.97 20.02 -0.09
C VAL A 108 -13.20 18.71 0.64
N ARG A 109 -13.23 17.60 -0.08
CA ARG A 109 -13.40 16.26 0.49
C ARG A 109 -12.25 15.89 1.41
N LEU A 110 -11.01 16.19 1.00
CA LEU A 110 -9.82 15.96 1.82
C LEU A 110 -9.80 16.82 3.10
N GLN A 111 -10.27 18.07 3.05
CA GLN A 111 -10.40 18.93 4.23
C GLN A 111 -11.49 18.47 5.22
N GLY A 112 -12.44 17.66 4.77
CA GLY A 112 -13.44 17.05 5.64
C GLY A 112 -12.83 16.07 6.66
N ILE A 113 -11.59 15.65 6.46
CA ILE A 113 -10.91 14.70 7.35
C ILE A 113 -10.35 15.46 8.57
N PRO A 114 -10.64 15.02 9.80
CA PRO A 114 -10.12 15.63 11.01
C PRO A 114 -8.58 15.73 10.99
N GLY A 115 -8.05 16.95 11.19
CA GLY A 115 -6.62 17.21 11.19
C GLY A 115 -6.03 17.56 9.80
N VAL A 116 -6.80 17.47 8.73
CA VAL A 116 -6.38 17.90 7.39
C VAL A 116 -6.84 19.32 7.13
N GLY A 117 -5.90 20.25 7.20
CA GLY A 117 -6.14 21.66 6.82
C GLY A 117 -5.96 21.88 5.31
N LYS A 118 -6.33 23.08 4.83
CA LYS A 118 -6.23 23.44 3.40
C LYS A 118 -4.85 23.15 2.80
N LYS A 119 -3.77 23.61 3.46
CA LYS A 119 -2.40 23.38 2.99
C LYS A 119 -2.02 21.90 2.91
N THR A 120 -2.48 21.09 3.86
CA THR A 120 -2.25 19.64 3.87
C THR A 120 -3.03 18.98 2.76
N ALA A 121 -4.30 19.35 2.53
CA ALA A 121 -5.13 18.81 1.46
C ALA A 121 -4.54 19.12 0.06
N GLU A 122 -4.10 20.37 -0.17
CA GLU A 122 -3.43 20.77 -1.42
C GLU A 122 -2.14 19.95 -1.65
N ARG A 123 -1.37 19.74 -0.59
CA ARG A 123 -0.12 18.96 -0.65
C ARG A 123 -0.40 17.48 -0.89
N LEU A 124 -1.37 16.89 -0.20
CA LEU A 124 -1.84 15.52 -0.43
C LEU A 124 -2.21 15.31 -1.90
N SER A 125 -3.04 16.20 -2.46
CA SER A 125 -3.46 16.13 -3.84
C SER A 125 -2.29 16.22 -4.82
N LEU A 126 -1.33 17.11 -4.60
CA LEU A 126 -0.20 17.31 -5.49
C LEU A 126 0.82 16.15 -5.39
N GLU A 127 1.33 15.87 -4.17
CA GLU A 127 2.44 14.95 -3.98
C GLU A 127 2.04 13.47 -4.15
N LEU A 128 0.78 13.09 -3.85
CA LEU A 128 0.30 11.73 -4.07
C LEU A 128 -0.08 11.48 -5.52
N LYS A 129 -0.63 12.46 -6.22
CA LYS A 129 -1.01 12.30 -7.63
C LYS A 129 0.18 11.86 -8.49
N ASP A 130 1.36 12.42 -8.23
CA ASP A 130 2.59 12.07 -8.95
C ASP A 130 3.16 10.69 -8.55
N LYS A 131 2.77 10.17 -7.39
CA LYS A 131 3.28 8.92 -6.82
C LYS A 131 2.33 7.74 -6.96
N LEU A 132 1.08 7.98 -7.34
CA LEU A 132 0.11 6.91 -7.57
C LEU A 132 0.34 6.31 -8.96
N PRO A 133 0.35 4.97 -9.10
CA PRO A 133 0.32 4.36 -10.42
C PRO A 133 -1.00 4.75 -11.12
N ALA A 134 -0.93 5.05 -12.40
CA ALA A 134 -2.09 5.48 -13.20
C ALA A 134 -3.28 4.48 -13.17
N ASN A 135 -3.05 3.24 -12.77
CA ASN A 135 -4.02 2.14 -12.75
C ASN A 135 -4.62 1.84 -11.37
N ALA A 136 -4.24 2.52 -10.29
CA ALA A 136 -4.74 2.23 -8.94
C ALA A 136 -6.25 2.50 -8.73
N ALA A 137 -6.94 3.08 -9.71
CA ALA A 137 -8.37 3.39 -9.63
C ALA A 137 -9.29 2.28 -10.17
N HIS A 138 -8.74 1.18 -10.69
CA HIS A 138 -9.53 0.12 -11.34
C HIS A 138 -9.55 -1.24 -10.62
N GLU A 139 -8.96 -1.35 -9.44
CA GLU A 139 -9.06 -2.57 -8.62
C GLU A 139 -10.33 -2.60 -7.77
N GLY A 140 -11.45 -2.57 -8.44
CA GLY A 140 -12.74 -2.91 -7.89
C GLY A 140 -13.58 -3.59 -8.95
N VAL A 141 -13.74 -4.93 -8.80
CA VAL A 141 -14.65 -5.83 -9.55
C VAL A 141 -14.08 -6.48 -10.81
N THR A 142 -13.74 -7.74 -10.62
CA THR A 142 -13.83 -8.91 -11.53
C THR A 142 -13.22 -8.86 -12.92
N THR A 143 -12.20 -9.71 -13.13
CA THR A 143 -12.29 -10.86 -14.04
C THR A 143 -10.95 -11.61 -14.08
N ASP A 144 -11.01 -12.88 -13.73
CA ASP A 144 -9.86 -13.80 -13.49
C ASP A 144 -9.06 -14.27 -14.72
N LEU A 145 -9.00 -13.56 -15.82
CA LEU A 145 -8.27 -14.04 -16.99
C LEU A 145 -7.48 -12.98 -17.79
N VAL A 146 -7.50 -11.71 -17.41
CA VAL A 146 -6.72 -10.64 -18.10
C VAL A 146 -5.62 -10.07 -17.19
N ASN A 147 -5.67 -10.36 -15.89
CA ASN A 147 -4.76 -9.80 -14.90
C ASN A 147 -3.37 -10.45 -14.87
N ASP A 148 -3.25 -11.75 -15.18
CA ASP A 148 -1.97 -12.47 -15.06
C ASP A 148 -0.85 -11.85 -15.91
N THR A 149 -1.15 -11.43 -17.12
CA THR A 149 -0.13 -10.90 -18.04
C THR A 149 0.32 -9.48 -17.67
N GLU A 150 -0.60 -8.62 -17.24
CA GLU A 150 -0.27 -7.27 -16.76
C GLU A 150 0.44 -7.32 -15.40
N GLU A 151 0.06 -8.23 -14.54
CA GLU A 151 0.71 -8.45 -13.24
C GLU A 151 2.13 -8.95 -13.43
N ILE A 152 2.35 -9.97 -14.25
CA ILE A 152 3.68 -10.47 -14.63
C ILE A 152 4.53 -9.35 -15.26
N ARG A 153 3.94 -8.50 -16.10
CA ARG A 153 4.63 -7.37 -16.72
C ARG A 153 5.12 -6.36 -15.68
N ASN A 154 4.28 -6.02 -14.72
CA ASN A 154 4.62 -5.09 -13.65
C ASN A 154 5.68 -5.67 -12.71
N ASP A 155 5.62 -6.96 -12.42
CA ASP A 155 6.60 -7.66 -11.61
C ASP A 155 7.97 -7.73 -12.30
N VAL A 156 8.02 -8.02 -13.59
CA VAL A 156 9.26 -8.00 -14.39
C VAL A 156 9.85 -6.61 -14.43
N MET A 157 9.03 -5.57 -14.60
CA MET A 157 9.47 -4.18 -14.54
C MET A 157 10.08 -3.84 -13.18
N SER A 158 9.39 -4.20 -12.11
CA SER A 158 9.85 -3.99 -10.73
C SER A 158 11.17 -4.70 -10.46
N ALA A 159 11.31 -5.96 -10.89
CA ALA A 159 12.52 -6.74 -10.75
C ALA A 159 13.72 -6.09 -11.48
N LEU A 160 13.53 -5.61 -12.70
CA LEU A 160 14.59 -4.93 -13.47
C LEU A 160 15.04 -3.62 -12.81
N LEU A 161 14.09 -2.83 -12.28
CA LEU A 161 14.41 -1.61 -11.54
C LEU A 161 15.19 -1.92 -10.26
N ASN A 162 14.81 -2.97 -9.53
CA ASN A 162 15.50 -3.42 -8.32
C ASN A 162 16.92 -3.97 -8.62
N LEU A 163 17.13 -4.52 -9.81
CA LEU A 163 18.45 -4.95 -10.30
C LEU A 163 19.34 -3.75 -10.75
N GLY A 164 18.81 -2.52 -10.71
CA GLY A 164 19.55 -1.29 -11.01
C GLY A 164 19.49 -0.85 -12.45
N TYR A 165 18.65 -1.44 -13.30
CA TYR A 165 18.45 -0.96 -14.65
C TYR A 165 17.66 0.35 -14.66
N HIS A 166 18.04 1.30 -15.54
CA HIS A 166 17.29 2.54 -15.70
C HIS A 166 15.91 2.29 -16.34
N ARG A 167 14.92 2.99 -15.84
CA ARG A 167 13.50 2.84 -16.28
C ARG A 167 13.31 2.78 -17.79
N PRO A 168 13.89 3.68 -18.63
CA PRO A 168 13.71 3.63 -20.08
C PRO A 168 14.22 2.34 -20.74
N LEU A 169 15.30 1.75 -20.19
CA LEU A 169 15.85 0.49 -20.68
C LEU A 169 14.99 -0.69 -20.25
N ALA A 170 14.50 -0.69 -19.00
CA ALA A 170 13.59 -1.70 -18.49
C ALA A 170 12.26 -1.70 -19.26
N GLU A 171 11.65 -0.53 -19.50
CA GLU A 171 10.42 -0.40 -20.30
C GLU A 171 10.59 -0.95 -21.71
N ARG A 172 11.70 -0.69 -22.35
CA ARG A 172 12.01 -1.18 -23.68
C ARG A 172 12.11 -2.71 -23.72
N ALA A 173 12.88 -3.29 -22.79
CA ALA A 173 13.04 -4.73 -22.69
C ALA A 173 11.70 -5.44 -22.36
N VAL A 174 10.92 -4.90 -21.43
CA VAL A 174 9.59 -5.43 -21.09
C VAL A 174 8.66 -5.36 -22.32
N ASN A 175 8.61 -4.23 -23.03
CA ASN A 175 7.75 -4.10 -24.22
C ASN A 175 8.11 -5.09 -25.34
N GLU A 176 9.40 -5.38 -25.55
CA GLU A 176 9.83 -6.37 -26.54
C GLU A 176 9.45 -7.79 -26.14
N VAL A 177 9.54 -8.15 -24.87
CA VAL A 177 9.24 -9.48 -24.36
C VAL A 177 7.73 -9.75 -24.37
N PHE A 178 6.91 -8.77 -24.02
CA PHE A 178 5.44 -8.91 -23.92
C PHE A 178 4.70 -8.77 -25.27
N THR A 179 5.40 -8.84 -26.40
CA THR A 179 4.77 -8.97 -27.74
C THR A 179 4.43 -10.41 -28.11
N GLY A 180 4.86 -11.41 -27.31
CA GLY A 180 4.64 -12.86 -27.53
C GLY A 180 3.80 -13.50 -26.42
N GLU A 181 3.41 -14.76 -26.62
CA GLU A 181 2.81 -15.60 -25.56
C GLU A 181 3.87 -15.93 -24.51
N LEU A 182 3.71 -15.39 -23.30
CA LEU A 182 4.59 -15.64 -22.17
C LEU A 182 3.87 -16.48 -21.12
N GLY A 183 4.52 -17.59 -20.70
CA GLY A 183 3.93 -18.53 -19.77
C GLY A 183 4.11 -18.16 -18.30
N THR A 184 5.28 -17.66 -17.88
CA THR A 184 5.61 -17.42 -16.46
C THR A 184 6.47 -16.17 -16.26
N PHE A 185 6.40 -15.60 -15.04
CA PHE A 185 7.28 -14.51 -14.61
C PHE A 185 8.78 -14.78 -14.84
N GLU A 186 9.23 -16.02 -14.51
CA GLU A 186 10.64 -16.40 -14.65
C GLU A 186 11.11 -16.38 -16.10
N GLU A 187 10.27 -16.84 -17.01
CA GLU A 187 10.56 -16.83 -18.45
C GLU A 187 10.64 -15.41 -19.00
N ALA A 188 9.67 -14.57 -18.62
CA ALA A 188 9.62 -13.18 -19.01
C ALA A 188 10.83 -12.38 -18.49
N LEU A 189 11.18 -12.54 -17.22
CA LEU A 189 12.35 -11.89 -16.62
C LEU A 189 13.65 -12.34 -17.29
N ARG A 190 13.81 -13.65 -17.55
CA ARG A 190 14.99 -14.19 -18.21
C ARG A 190 15.14 -13.67 -19.64
N GLN A 191 14.06 -13.51 -20.37
CA GLN A 191 14.08 -12.91 -21.71
C GLN A 191 14.42 -11.42 -21.67
N ALA A 192 13.82 -10.66 -20.76
CA ALA A 192 14.10 -9.24 -20.60
C ALA A 192 15.58 -8.98 -20.24
N LEU A 193 16.16 -9.80 -19.36
CA LEU A 193 17.59 -9.71 -19.05
C LEU A 193 18.50 -10.06 -20.26
N ARG A 194 18.09 -10.99 -21.12
CA ARG A 194 18.82 -11.29 -22.37
C ARG A 194 18.78 -10.13 -23.36
N GLU A 195 17.64 -9.43 -23.46
CA GLU A 195 17.54 -8.25 -24.33
C GLU A 195 18.41 -7.10 -23.82
N LEU A 196 18.51 -6.92 -22.51
CA LEU A 196 19.36 -5.91 -21.88
C LEU A 196 20.86 -6.23 -21.94
N ALA A 197 21.24 -7.48 -22.24
CA ALA A 197 22.64 -7.92 -22.35
C ALA A 197 23.19 -7.82 -23.79
N LYS A 198 22.37 -7.43 -24.76
CA LYS A 198 22.76 -7.19 -26.16
C LYS A 198 23.32 -5.78 -26.35
#